data_2d497785a7519d843b6d689b9fb60e42
#
_entry.id   2d497785a7519d843b6d689b9fb60e42
#
_cell.length_a   1.000
_cell.length_b   1.000
_cell.length_c   1.000
_cell.angle_alpha   90.00
_cell.angle_beta   90.00
_cell.angle_gamma   90.00
#
_symmetry.space_group_name_H-M   'P 1'
#
loop_
_entity.id
_entity.type
_entity.pdbx_description
1 polymer ?
#
loop_
_entity_poly.entity_id
_entity_poly.type
_entity_poly.pdbx_seq_one_letter_code
_entity_poly.pdbx_strand_id
1 'polypeptide(L)'
;AFYAQKVGEGSRTFLSVVKSIGESYSGGTPKGIRMDAESCLVFSPVHFTWMDTNHPAGTQRVGYPVEIQALWIRLLAHLAKLEPSGGWSSRLAKAEQSFVDLFWCDERGWLADCLLAKQGQPAAEATTDGNLRSNILIAVSLGVVSGSIARANVDAATRHLLVPGAVRSLAPLPAQTPHEVRHDGELLNDPANPYWGHYEGDEDARRKPAYHNGTAWTWFLP
;
A
#
# COMPACT_ATOMS: atom_id res chain seq x y z
N ALA A 1 29.22 -4.68 -8.34
CA ALA A 1 29.59 -6.09 -8.29
C ALA A 1 28.43 -6.96 -7.83
N PHE A 2 27.78 -6.65 -6.68
CA PHE A 2 26.68 -7.45 -6.14
C PHE A 2 25.50 -7.65 -7.13
N TYR A 3 25.05 -6.58 -7.79
CA TYR A 3 23.91 -6.64 -8.72
C TYR A 3 24.18 -7.42 -10.02
N ALA A 4 25.44 -7.66 -10.34
CA ALA A 4 25.83 -8.47 -11.48
C ALA A 4 26.08 -9.94 -11.12
N GLN A 5 26.01 -10.31 -9.85
CA GLN A 5 26.23 -11.66 -9.38
C GLN A 5 25.09 -12.57 -9.85
N LYS A 6 25.46 -13.71 -10.43
CA LYS A 6 24.49 -14.75 -10.79
C LYS A 6 24.00 -15.49 -9.54
N VAL A 7 22.75 -15.84 -9.52
CA VAL A 7 22.12 -16.60 -8.43
C VAL A 7 21.79 -18.01 -8.97
N GLY A 8 22.69 -18.96 -8.76
CA GLY A 8 22.57 -20.35 -9.21
C GLY A 8 23.04 -20.62 -10.66
N GLU A 9 23.20 -21.88 -11.02
CA GLU A 9 23.57 -22.32 -12.38
C GLU A 9 22.46 -22.04 -13.39
N GLY A 10 22.78 -21.43 -14.52
CA GLY A 10 21.82 -21.04 -15.55
C GLY A 10 20.90 -19.87 -15.14
N SER A 11 21.16 -19.25 -13.99
CA SER A 11 20.32 -18.24 -13.40
C SER A 11 20.54 -16.85 -13.99
N ARG A 12 19.51 -16.02 -13.86
CA ARG A 12 19.55 -14.60 -14.20
C ARG A 12 20.34 -13.83 -13.15
N THR A 13 20.97 -12.72 -13.56
CA THR A 13 21.58 -11.78 -12.61
C THR A 13 20.50 -11.09 -11.77
N PHE A 14 20.84 -10.65 -10.58
CA PHE A 14 19.93 -9.87 -9.75
C PHE A 14 19.37 -8.64 -10.49
N LEU A 15 20.24 -7.90 -11.19
CA LEU A 15 19.80 -6.77 -12.03
C LEU A 15 18.77 -7.19 -13.08
N SER A 16 18.97 -8.29 -13.79
CA SER A 16 18.03 -8.74 -14.82
C SER A 16 16.67 -9.13 -14.24
N VAL A 17 16.63 -9.64 -13.01
CA VAL A 17 15.38 -9.95 -12.29
C VAL A 17 14.66 -8.66 -11.89
N VAL A 18 15.36 -7.74 -11.24
CA VAL A 18 14.80 -6.45 -10.79
C VAL A 18 14.27 -5.65 -11.98
N LYS A 19 15.03 -5.60 -13.08
CA LYS A 19 14.61 -4.99 -14.34
C LYS A 19 13.33 -5.62 -14.90
N SER A 20 13.26 -6.94 -14.95
CA SER A 20 12.07 -7.62 -15.47
C SER A 20 10.82 -7.39 -14.61
N ILE A 21 10.96 -7.18 -13.30
CA ILE A 21 9.85 -6.77 -12.43
C ILE A 21 9.38 -5.37 -12.85
N GLY A 22 10.31 -4.41 -12.99
CA GLY A 22 9.98 -3.06 -13.42
C GLY A 22 9.29 -2.99 -14.78
N GLU A 23 9.78 -3.76 -15.76
CA GLU A 23 9.18 -3.87 -17.09
C GLU A 23 7.79 -4.52 -17.05
N SER A 24 7.63 -5.58 -16.26
CA SER A 24 6.34 -6.28 -16.11
C SER A 24 5.28 -5.38 -15.47
N TYR A 25 5.63 -4.60 -14.46
CA TYR A 25 4.68 -3.68 -13.83
C TYR A 25 4.37 -2.48 -14.73
N SER A 26 5.37 -1.98 -15.47
CA SER A 26 5.14 -0.91 -16.45
C SER A 26 4.24 -1.35 -17.61
N GLY A 27 4.43 -2.55 -18.13
CA GLY A 27 3.66 -3.09 -19.26
C GLY A 27 2.34 -3.75 -18.86
N GLY A 28 2.22 -4.16 -17.63
CA GLY A 28 1.10 -4.93 -17.09
C GLY A 28 1.39 -6.43 -16.97
N THR A 29 0.88 -7.02 -15.90
CA THR A 29 0.99 -8.46 -15.63
C THR A 29 -0.30 -9.20 -16.01
N PRO A 30 -0.26 -10.52 -16.24
CA PRO A 30 -1.46 -11.32 -16.52
C PRO A 30 -2.51 -11.28 -15.40
N LYS A 31 -2.10 -10.91 -14.19
CA LYS A 31 -2.99 -10.79 -13.02
C LYS A 31 -3.54 -9.37 -12.82
N GLY A 32 -3.26 -8.43 -13.74
CA GLY A 32 -3.84 -7.10 -13.74
C GLY A 32 -3.07 -6.03 -12.96
N ILE A 33 -1.90 -6.35 -12.39
CA ILE A 33 -1.00 -5.32 -11.85
C ILE A 33 -0.46 -4.52 -13.02
N ARG A 34 -0.58 -3.18 -12.98
CA ARG A 34 -0.13 -2.33 -14.07
C ARG A 34 0.16 -0.91 -13.61
N MET A 35 1.21 -0.33 -14.15
CA MET A 35 1.50 1.10 -13.97
C MET A 35 0.48 1.95 -14.73
N ASP A 36 -0.08 2.95 -14.07
CA ASP A 36 -0.84 4.03 -14.71
C ASP A 36 0.14 4.97 -15.45
N ALA A 37 -0.14 5.22 -16.72
CA ALA A 37 0.78 5.96 -17.58
C ALA A 37 0.89 7.44 -17.20
N GLU A 38 -0.15 8.03 -16.62
CA GLU A 38 -0.19 9.45 -16.28
C GLU A 38 0.50 9.75 -14.95
N SER A 39 0.23 8.95 -13.93
CA SER A 39 0.80 9.13 -12.59
C SER A 39 2.10 8.36 -12.36
N CYS A 40 2.39 7.34 -13.18
CA CYS A 40 3.43 6.32 -12.95
C CYS A 40 3.26 5.55 -11.64
N LEU A 41 2.08 5.55 -11.02
CA LEU A 41 1.73 4.71 -9.88
C LEU A 41 1.25 3.34 -10.35
N VAL A 42 1.32 2.33 -9.47
CA VAL A 42 0.98 0.94 -9.84
C VAL A 42 -0.38 0.55 -9.30
N PHE A 43 -1.31 0.24 -10.22
CA PHE A 43 -2.58 -0.38 -9.87
C PHE A 43 -2.35 -1.81 -9.37
N SER A 44 -3.02 -2.14 -8.26
CA SER A 44 -3.02 -3.47 -7.64
C SER A 44 -4.44 -4.00 -7.54
N PRO A 45 -4.72 -5.21 -8.05
CA PRO A 45 -5.98 -5.90 -7.80
C PRO A 45 -6.14 -6.27 -6.32
N VAL A 46 -7.34 -6.71 -5.95
CA VAL A 46 -7.62 -7.26 -4.63
C VAL A 46 -6.69 -8.45 -4.29
N HIS A 47 -6.29 -8.58 -3.04
CA HIS A 47 -5.41 -9.66 -2.52
C HIS A 47 -3.94 -9.64 -3.01
N PHE A 48 -3.47 -8.56 -3.61
CA PHE A 48 -2.07 -8.42 -4.04
C PHE A 48 -1.23 -7.51 -3.12
N THR A 49 -1.62 -7.42 -1.85
CA THR A 49 -0.86 -6.76 -0.78
C THR A 49 -0.74 -7.70 0.41
N TRP A 50 -0.02 -7.30 1.46
CA TRP A 50 0.00 -8.07 2.71
C TRP A 50 -1.39 -8.13 3.40
N MET A 51 -2.29 -7.20 3.04
CA MET A 51 -3.69 -7.18 3.48
C MET A 51 -4.56 -7.99 2.51
N ASP A 52 -4.40 -9.30 2.54
CA ASP A 52 -4.90 -10.25 1.54
C ASP A 52 -6.08 -11.12 2.00
N THR A 53 -6.72 -10.80 3.14
CA THR A 53 -7.92 -11.51 3.59
C THR A 53 -9.06 -11.40 2.59
N ASN A 54 -9.84 -12.48 2.50
CA ASN A 54 -10.93 -12.57 1.52
C ASN A 54 -11.90 -11.39 1.61
N HIS A 55 -12.03 -10.66 0.52
CA HIS A 55 -13.15 -9.74 0.33
C HIS A 55 -14.40 -10.58 -0.09
N PRO A 56 -15.61 -10.27 0.42
CA PRO A 56 -15.97 -9.07 1.20
C PRO A 56 -15.78 -9.16 2.71
N ALA A 57 -15.44 -10.31 3.28
CA ALA A 57 -15.24 -10.45 4.72
C ALA A 57 -13.94 -9.83 5.26
N GLY A 58 -13.05 -9.42 4.40
CA GLY A 58 -11.79 -8.76 4.74
C GLY A 58 -11.73 -7.29 4.33
N THR A 59 -10.55 -6.84 3.96
CA THR A 59 -10.27 -5.45 3.60
C THR A 59 -10.21 -5.27 2.08
N GLN A 60 -11.12 -4.48 1.55
CA GLN A 60 -11.08 -4.10 0.13
C GLN A 60 -10.02 -3.02 -0.09
N ARG A 61 -9.03 -3.31 -0.94
CA ARG A 61 -7.94 -2.38 -1.29
C ARG A 61 -7.57 -2.54 -2.77
N VAL A 62 -8.57 -2.40 -3.65
CA VAL A 62 -8.38 -2.41 -5.11
C VAL A 62 -8.03 -1.01 -5.56
N GLY A 63 -6.96 -0.83 -6.32
CA GLY A 63 -6.52 0.46 -6.79
C GLY A 63 -5.02 0.68 -6.56
N TYR A 64 -4.66 1.74 -5.87
CA TYR A 64 -3.26 2.13 -5.64
C TYR A 64 -2.95 2.13 -4.13
N PRO A 65 -2.58 0.99 -3.52
CA PRO A 65 -2.24 0.91 -2.10
C PRO A 65 -0.94 1.64 -1.79
N VAL A 66 -0.90 2.38 -0.69
CA VAL A 66 0.21 3.28 -0.32
C VAL A 66 1.57 2.56 -0.20
N GLU A 67 1.60 1.38 0.43
CA GLU A 67 2.81 0.59 0.60
C GLU A 67 3.33 0.01 -0.71
N ILE A 68 2.43 -0.34 -1.63
CA ILE A 68 2.82 -0.82 -2.97
C ILE A 68 3.47 0.32 -3.75
N GLN A 69 2.93 1.54 -3.66
CA GLN A 69 3.56 2.70 -4.29
C GLN A 69 4.93 2.99 -3.68
N ALA A 70 5.05 2.89 -2.36
CA ALA A 70 6.33 3.11 -1.69
C ALA A 70 7.40 2.11 -2.16
N LEU A 71 7.06 0.83 -2.25
CA LEU A 71 7.94 -0.21 -2.78
C LEU A 71 8.27 0.01 -4.26
N TRP A 72 7.28 0.39 -5.05
CA TRP A 72 7.45 0.69 -6.48
C TRP A 72 8.40 1.88 -6.71
N ILE A 73 8.23 2.98 -6.00
CA ILE A 73 9.10 4.15 -6.06
C ILE A 73 10.55 3.76 -5.70
N ARG A 74 10.74 2.93 -4.67
CA ARG A 74 12.07 2.43 -4.32
C ARG A 74 12.67 1.55 -5.41
N LEU A 75 11.86 0.70 -6.05
CA LEU A 75 12.29 -0.09 -7.20
C LEU A 75 12.73 0.81 -8.37
N LEU A 76 11.92 1.83 -8.71
CA LEU A 76 12.26 2.81 -9.75
C LEU A 76 13.57 3.55 -9.44
N ALA A 77 13.77 3.95 -8.17
CA ALA A 77 15.01 4.62 -7.74
C ALA A 77 16.26 3.73 -7.90
N HIS A 78 16.14 2.42 -7.60
CA HIS A 78 17.22 1.47 -7.86
C HIS A 78 17.48 1.29 -9.35
N LEU A 79 16.43 1.12 -10.16
CA LEU A 79 16.56 0.97 -11.61
C LEU A 79 17.14 2.21 -12.27
N ALA A 80 16.71 3.41 -11.88
CA ALA A 80 17.29 4.67 -12.37
C ALA A 80 18.79 4.78 -12.11
N LYS A 81 19.24 4.26 -10.96
CA LYS A 81 20.67 4.24 -10.56
C LYS A 81 21.48 3.18 -11.30
N LEU A 82 20.89 2.03 -11.57
CA LEU A 82 21.56 0.87 -12.15
C LEU A 82 21.54 0.88 -13.69
N GLU A 83 20.54 1.52 -14.29
CA GLU A 83 20.33 1.64 -15.72
C GLU A 83 19.92 3.09 -16.10
N PRO A 84 20.83 4.07 -16.07
CA PRO A 84 20.49 5.48 -16.28
C PRO A 84 19.83 5.79 -17.63
N SER A 85 20.10 4.98 -18.66
CA SER A 85 19.52 5.13 -20.01
C SER A 85 18.15 4.45 -20.17
N GLY A 86 17.65 3.75 -19.15
CA GLY A 86 16.42 2.94 -19.23
C GLY A 86 15.10 3.72 -19.11
N GLY A 87 15.15 5.06 -19.02
CA GLY A 87 13.95 5.89 -18.85
C GLY A 87 13.31 5.78 -17.44
N TRP A 88 13.99 5.13 -16.49
CA TRP A 88 13.50 4.93 -15.13
C TRP A 88 13.46 6.22 -14.31
N SER A 89 14.40 7.14 -14.57
CA SER A 89 14.49 8.44 -13.86
C SER A 89 13.26 9.31 -14.07
N SER A 90 12.71 9.36 -15.29
CA SER A 90 11.50 10.11 -15.57
C SER A 90 10.26 9.51 -14.93
N ARG A 91 10.15 8.17 -14.92
CA ARG A 91 9.07 7.46 -14.22
C ARG A 91 9.17 7.67 -12.70
N LEU A 92 10.38 7.61 -12.16
CA LEU A 92 10.63 7.88 -10.73
C LEU A 92 10.14 9.27 -10.34
N ALA A 93 10.63 10.32 -11.03
CA ALA A 93 10.26 11.70 -10.72
C ALA A 93 8.73 11.91 -10.79
N LYS A 94 8.08 11.30 -11.81
CA LYS A 94 6.62 11.40 -11.94
C LYS A 94 5.90 10.65 -10.83
N ALA A 95 6.34 9.44 -10.48
CA ALA A 95 5.73 8.64 -9.41
C ALA A 95 5.89 9.32 -8.04
N GLU A 96 7.05 9.88 -7.73
CA GLU A 96 7.30 10.64 -6.50
C GLU A 96 6.38 11.85 -6.37
N GLN A 97 6.25 12.64 -7.45
CA GLN A 97 5.35 13.79 -7.46
C GLN A 97 3.89 13.36 -7.30
N SER A 98 3.43 12.40 -8.10
CA SER A 98 2.06 11.88 -8.04
C SER A 98 1.73 11.26 -6.68
N PHE A 99 2.71 10.62 -6.03
CA PHE A 99 2.54 10.04 -4.70
C PHE A 99 2.20 11.12 -3.67
N VAL A 100 2.95 12.22 -3.64
CA VAL A 100 2.68 13.30 -2.69
C VAL A 100 1.36 13.99 -3.03
N ASP A 101 1.13 14.32 -4.30
CA ASP A 101 -0.04 15.07 -4.75
C ASP A 101 -1.37 14.33 -4.50
N LEU A 102 -1.37 12.99 -4.63
CA LEU A 102 -2.59 12.19 -4.56
C LEU A 102 -2.82 11.52 -3.20
N PHE A 103 -1.74 11.23 -2.44
CA PHE A 103 -1.87 10.53 -1.16
C PHE A 103 -1.88 11.45 0.05
N TRP A 104 -1.32 12.65 -0.04
CA TRP A 104 -1.33 13.54 1.11
C TRP A 104 -2.72 14.12 1.37
N CYS A 105 -3.24 13.91 2.56
CA CYS A 105 -4.54 14.41 3.00
C CYS A 105 -4.35 15.60 3.96
N ASP A 106 -4.38 16.82 3.44
CA ASP A 106 -4.15 18.05 4.23
C ASP A 106 -5.06 18.16 5.46
N GLU A 107 -6.35 17.88 5.29
CA GLU A 107 -7.34 17.94 6.35
C GLU A 107 -7.11 16.93 7.48
N ARG A 108 -6.44 15.82 7.17
CA ARG A 108 -6.17 14.74 8.11
C ARG A 108 -4.76 14.82 8.70
N GLY A 109 -3.80 15.34 7.95
CA GLY A 109 -2.41 15.40 8.35
C GLY A 109 -1.68 14.05 8.26
N TRP A 110 -2.14 13.14 7.39
CA TRP A 110 -1.46 11.88 7.05
C TRP A 110 -1.74 11.45 5.62
N LEU A 111 -0.99 10.45 5.15
CA LEU A 111 -1.18 9.84 3.82
C LEU A 111 -2.45 8.96 3.78
N ALA A 112 -3.15 8.98 2.67
CA ALA A 112 -4.19 8.02 2.37
C ALA A 112 -3.63 6.58 2.40
N ASP A 113 -4.45 5.62 2.80
CA ASP A 113 -4.09 4.20 2.78
C ASP A 113 -4.12 3.63 1.36
N CYS A 114 -5.10 4.03 0.59
CA CYS A 114 -5.27 3.56 -0.79
C CYS A 114 -6.01 4.63 -1.62
N LEU A 115 -5.68 4.71 -2.90
CA LEU A 115 -6.55 5.35 -3.88
C LEU A 115 -7.38 4.25 -4.51
N LEU A 116 -8.67 4.16 -4.12
CA LEU A 116 -9.57 3.11 -4.56
C LEU A 116 -9.98 3.35 -6.02
N ALA A 117 -9.73 2.37 -6.87
CA ALA A 117 -9.96 2.48 -8.31
C ALA A 117 -10.40 1.16 -8.93
N LYS A 118 -11.11 1.23 -10.02
CA LYS A 118 -11.39 0.07 -10.88
C LYS A 118 -10.17 -0.20 -11.78
N GLN A 119 -10.06 -1.42 -12.28
CA GLN A 119 -9.02 -1.75 -13.24
C GLN A 119 -9.07 -0.83 -14.46
N GLY A 120 -7.95 -0.19 -14.79
CA GLY A 120 -7.84 0.76 -15.90
C GLY A 120 -8.27 2.19 -15.58
N GLN A 121 -8.76 2.46 -14.36
CA GLN A 121 -9.06 3.82 -13.92
C GLN A 121 -7.76 4.52 -13.50
N PRO A 122 -7.48 5.74 -13.99
CA PRO A 122 -6.32 6.53 -13.61
C PRO A 122 -6.27 6.84 -12.10
N ALA A 123 -5.08 6.94 -11.54
CA ALA A 123 -4.90 7.26 -10.12
C ALA A 123 -5.51 8.63 -9.73
N ALA A 124 -5.46 9.60 -10.62
CA ALA A 124 -6.03 10.93 -10.40
C ALA A 124 -7.58 10.95 -10.31
N GLU A 125 -8.25 9.91 -10.83
CA GLU A 125 -9.72 9.75 -10.79
C GLU A 125 -10.17 8.81 -9.66
N ALA A 126 -9.24 8.26 -8.89
CA ALA A 126 -9.53 7.31 -7.84
C ALA A 126 -10.17 7.98 -6.61
N THR A 127 -10.93 7.20 -5.85
CA THR A 127 -11.48 7.65 -4.57
C THR A 127 -10.43 7.48 -3.47
N THR A 128 -10.12 8.54 -2.75
CA THR A 128 -9.16 8.51 -1.65
C THR A 128 -9.72 7.77 -0.43
N ASP A 129 -9.06 6.69 0.01
CA ASP A 129 -9.28 6.09 1.31
C ASP A 129 -8.34 6.72 2.33
N GLY A 130 -8.84 7.73 3.04
CA GLY A 130 -8.10 8.46 4.07
C GLY A 130 -8.11 7.80 5.44
N ASN A 131 -8.56 6.55 5.58
CA ASN A 131 -8.53 5.81 6.84
C ASN A 131 -7.08 5.60 7.30
N LEU A 132 -6.80 5.94 8.56
CA LEU A 132 -5.45 5.83 9.12
C LEU A 132 -5.09 4.36 9.36
N ARG A 133 -4.15 3.84 8.57
CA ARG A 133 -3.62 2.48 8.66
C ARG A 133 -2.09 2.49 8.81
N SER A 134 -1.55 1.42 9.37
CA SER A 134 -0.09 1.26 9.56
C SER A 134 0.73 1.30 8.26
N ASN A 135 0.11 1.06 7.11
CA ASN A 135 0.78 1.01 5.80
C ASN A 135 1.54 2.29 5.44
N ILE A 136 1.09 3.46 5.93
CA ILE A 136 1.77 4.75 5.72
C ILE A 136 3.19 4.75 6.29
N LEU A 137 3.46 3.95 7.33
CA LEU A 137 4.79 3.84 7.93
C LEU A 137 5.81 3.22 6.97
N ILE A 138 5.37 2.39 6.03
CA ILE A 138 6.24 1.81 4.99
C ILE A 138 6.78 2.92 4.08
N ALA A 139 5.94 3.88 3.69
CA ALA A 139 6.38 5.02 2.89
C ALA A 139 7.40 5.90 3.62
N VAL A 140 7.23 6.06 4.94
CA VAL A 140 8.19 6.78 5.79
C VAL A 140 9.49 6.00 5.93
N SER A 141 9.44 4.72 6.27
CA SER A 141 10.62 3.87 6.52
C SER A 141 11.47 3.68 5.26
N LEU A 142 10.84 3.65 4.09
CA LEU A 142 11.53 3.57 2.81
C LEU A 142 12.05 4.94 2.30
N GLY A 143 11.79 6.03 3.04
CA GLY A 143 12.22 7.38 2.66
C GLY A 143 11.55 7.91 1.40
N VAL A 144 10.34 7.45 1.09
CA VAL A 144 9.53 7.98 -0.03
C VAL A 144 8.98 9.35 0.33
N VAL A 145 8.68 9.56 1.59
CA VAL A 145 8.34 10.87 2.16
C VAL A 145 9.34 11.26 3.25
N SER A 146 9.55 12.55 3.43
CA SER A 146 10.51 13.11 4.38
C SER A 146 9.97 14.39 5.02
N GLY A 147 10.77 15.03 5.88
CA GLY A 147 10.45 16.34 6.46
C GLY A 147 9.15 16.34 7.28
N SER A 148 8.32 17.35 7.03
CA SER A 148 7.04 17.55 7.75
C SER A 148 6.02 16.45 7.49
N ILE A 149 5.94 15.95 6.25
CA ILE A 149 5.02 14.86 5.88
C ILE A 149 5.37 13.59 6.65
N ALA A 150 6.65 13.17 6.64
CA ALA A 150 7.07 11.98 7.38
C ALA A 150 6.80 12.11 8.88
N ARG A 151 7.11 13.28 9.46
CA ARG A 151 6.85 13.55 10.88
C ARG A 151 5.36 13.45 11.21
N ALA A 152 4.50 14.08 10.42
CA ALA A 152 3.06 14.06 10.64
C ALA A 152 2.49 12.62 10.60
N ASN A 153 2.97 11.78 9.67
CA ASN A 153 2.56 10.37 9.60
C ASN A 153 3.02 9.58 10.84
N VAL A 154 4.25 9.79 11.32
CA VAL A 154 4.75 9.14 12.54
C VAL A 154 3.96 9.60 13.76
N ASP A 155 3.68 10.90 13.88
CA ASP A 155 2.90 11.47 14.99
C ASP A 155 1.46 10.91 15.00
N ALA A 156 0.81 10.80 13.84
CA ALA A 156 -0.52 10.20 13.71
C ALA A 156 -0.51 8.71 14.08
N ALA A 157 0.47 7.96 13.58
CA ALA A 157 0.63 6.54 13.90
C ALA A 157 0.91 6.32 15.39
N THR A 158 1.78 7.12 15.99
CA THR A 158 2.09 7.04 17.42
C THR A 158 0.85 7.31 18.28
N ARG A 159 0.04 8.29 17.90
CA ARG A 159 -1.16 8.69 18.66
C ARG A 159 -2.29 7.67 18.55
N HIS A 160 -2.50 7.08 17.40
CA HIS A 160 -3.72 6.32 17.10
C HIS A 160 -3.51 4.83 16.82
N LEU A 161 -2.30 4.44 16.41
CA LEU A 161 -2.02 3.06 16.00
C LEU A 161 -1.11 2.32 16.99
N LEU A 162 -0.17 3.02 17.64
CA LEU A 162 0.81 2.38 18.52
C LEU A 162 0.13 1.81 19.77
N VAL A 163 0.46 0.56 20.08
CA VAL A 163 0.12 -0.14 21.32
C VAL A 163 1.37 -0.79 21.90
N PRO A 164 1.38 -1.25 23.15
CA PRO A 164 2.54 -1.94 23.69
C PRO A 164 2.98 -3.12 22.82
N GLY A 165 4.17 -3.02 22.21
CA GLY A 165 4.80 -4.07 21.40
C GLY A 165 4.24 -4.27 19.98
N ALA A 166 3.31 -3.44 19.50
CA ALA A 166 2.71 -3.61 18.18
C ALA A 166 2.09 -2.31 17.61
N VAL A 167 1.70 -2.36 16.33
CA VAL A 167 1.00 -1.27 15.64
C VAL A 167 -0.31 -1.81 15.07
N ARG A 168 -1.42 -1.14 15.34
CA ARG A 168 -2.74 -1.50 14.82
C ARG A 168 -2.78 -1.37 13.30
N SER A 169 -3.46 -2.28 12.64
CA SER A 169 -3.67 -2.23 11.19
C SER A 169 -4.66 -1.13 10.75
N LEU A 170 -5.55 -0.69 11.66
CA LEU A 170 -6.49 0.41 11.46
C LEU A 170 -6.64 1.18 12.77
N ALA A 171 -6.71 2.51 12.69
CA ALA A 171 -6.98 3.37 13.85
C ALA A 171 -8.46 3.28 14.28
N PRO A 172 -8.74 3.37 15.60
CA PRO A 172 -10.12 3.43 16.12
C PRO A 172 -10.71 4.84 15.94
N LEU A 173 -10.83 5.26 14.69
CA LEU A 173 -11.37 6.57 14.30
C LEU A 173 -12.55 6.37 13.34
N PRO A 174 -13.50 7.33 13.30
CA PRO A 174 -14.54 7.33 12.26
C PRO A 174 -13.93 7.31 10.86
N ALA A 175 -14.48 6.47 10.00
CA ALA A 175 -14.05 6.36 8.61
C ALA A 175 -14.42 7.60 7.80
N GLN A 176 -13.50 8.05 6.95
CA GLN A 176 -13.80 9.06 5.95
C GLN A 176 -14.52 8.41 4.75
N THR A 177 -13.98 7.29 4.30
CA THR A 177 -14.60 6.43 3.29
C THR A 177 -15.20 5.24 4.01
N PRO A 178 -16.53 5.06 3.99
CA PRO A 178 -17.19 3.93 4.64
C PRO A 178 -16.60 2.61 4.16
N HIS A 179 -16.34 1.70 5.09
CA HIS A 179 -15.76 0.40 4.81
C HIS A 179 -16.71 -0.72 5.26
N GLU A 180 -17.41 -1.31 4.31
CA GLU A 180 -18.30 -2.44 4.57
C GLU A 180 -17.52 -3.76 4.64
N VAL A 181 -17.81 -4.53 5.69
CA VAL A 181 -17.37 -5.91 5.84
C VAL A 181 -18.58 -6.81 5.84
N ARG A 182 -18.65 -7.75 4.89
CA ARG A 182 -19.81 -8.63 4.70
C ARG A 182 -19.39 -10.09 4.69
N HIS A 183 -20.27 -10.94 5.20
CA HIS A 183 -20.20 -12.39 5.08
C HIS A 183 -21.58 -12.93 4.73
N ASP A 184 -21.68 -13.80 3.73
CA ASP A 184 -22.93 -14.36 3.22
C ASP A 184 -24.04 -13.32 2.97
N GLY A 185 -23.64 -12.12 2.54
CA GLY A 185 -24.56 -11.00 2.27
C GLY A 185 -24.90 -10.15 3.49
N GLU A 186 -24.65 -10.61 4.70
CA GLU A 186 -24.86 -9.84 5.92
C GLU A 186 -23.75 -8.81 6.16
N LEU A 187 -24.13 -7.62 6.58
CA LEU A 187 -23.21 -6.58 7.01
C LEU A 187 -22.76 -6.86 8.44
N LEU A 188 -21.47 -7.08 8.64
CA LEU A 188 -20.91 -7.49 9.94
C LEU A 188 -20.44 -6.31 10.81
N ASN A 189 -20.24 -5.12 10.22
CA ASN A 189 -19.68 -3.97 10.92
C ASN A 189 -20.52 -2.70 10.74
N ASP A 190 -20.18 -1.65 11.49
CA ASP A 190 -20.56 -0.27 11.15
C ASP A 190 -19.58 0.28 10.12
N PRO A 191 -19.98 0.55 8.87
CA PRO A 191 -19.07 1.06 7.84
C PRO A 191 -18.47 2.42 8.17
N ALA A 192 -19.13 3.23 8.99
CA ALA A 192 -18.63 4.53 9.43
C ALA A 192 -17.60 4.41 10.57
N ASN A 193 -17.59 3.27 11.29
CA ASN A 193 -16.67 2.96 12.37
C ASN A 193 -16.09 1.55 12.19
N PRO A 194 -15.28 1.30 11.15
CA PRO A 194 -14.87 -0.03 10.74
C PRO A 194 -13.82 -0.69 11.64
N TYR A 195 -13.34 0.00 12.68
CA TYR A 195 -12.33 -0.54 13.59
C TYR A 195 -12.84 -1.80 14.30
N TRP A 196 -12.07 -2.88 14.16
CA TRP A 196 -12.35 -4.17 14.77
C TRP A 196 -11.09 -4.75 15.41
N GLY A 197 -10.86 -4.40 16.69
CA GLY A 197 -9.62 -4.70 17.41
C GLY A 197 -9.51 -6.10 18.02
N HIS A 198 -10.59 -6.89 18.03
CA HIS A 198 -10.63 -8.22 18.64
C HIS A 198 -10.48 -9.32 17.60
N TYR A 199 -9.36 -10.05 17.66
CA TYR A 199 -9.08 -11.21 16.81
C TYR A 199 -9.50 -12.50 17.52
N GLU A 200 -10.80 -12.78 17.54
CA GLU A 200 -11.38 -13.93 18.24
C GLU A 200 -12.68 -14.41 17.58
N GLY A 201 -13.12 -15.62 17.92
CA GLY A 201 -14.39 -16.18 17.47
C GLY A 201 -14.32 -16.91 16.13
N ASP A 202 -15.41 -16.88 15.37
CA ASP A 202 -15.52 -17.53 14.06
C ASP A 202 -14.57 -16.94 13.02
N GLU A 203 -14.04 -17.79 12.14
CA GLU A 203 -13.02 -17.39 11.17
C GLU A 203 -13.54 -16.36 10.18
N ASP A 204 -14.67 -16.61 9.57
CA ASP A 204 -15.17 -15.76 8.48
C ASP A 204 -15.95 -14.55 9.00
N ALA A 205 -16.74 -14.73 10.06
CA ALA A 205 -17.60 -13.68 10.59
C ALA A 205 -16.88 -12.74 11.58
N ARG A 206 -15.74 -13.14 12.16
CA ARG A 206 -15.05 -12.36 13.20
C ARG A 206 -13.56 -12.18 12.97
N ARG A 207 -12.79 -13.25 12.79
CA ARG A 207 -11.32 -13.15 12.71
C ARG A 207 -10.84 -12.49 11.42
N LYS A 208 -11.32 -12.92 10.26
CA LYS A 208 -10.97 -12.27 8.97
C LYS A 208 -11.37 -10.79 8.93
N PRO A 209 -12.57 -10.38 9.39
CA PRO A 209 -12.91 -8.97 9.52
C PRO A 209 -11.94 -8.16 10.40
N ALA A 210 -11.47 -8.72 11.51
CA ALA A 210 -10.55 -8.07 12.42
C ALA A 210 -9.11 -8.01 11.90
N TYR A 211 -8.68 -8.99 11.10
CA TYR A 211 -7.28 -9.26 10.75
C TYR A 211 -6.53 -8.03 10.24
N HIS A 212 -7.16 -7.26 9.34
CA HIS A 212 -6.60 -6.02 8.79
C HIS A 212 -7.38 -4.76 9.19
N ASN A 213 -8.43 -4.88 10.00
CA ASN A 213 -9.25 -3.75 10.41
C ASN A 213 -9.12 -3.40 11.90
N GLY A 214 -7.97 -3.70 12.51
CA GLY A 214 -7.73 -3.31 13.90
C GLY A 214 -6.70 -4.16 14.63
N THR A 215 -6.52 -5.43 14.25
CA THR A 215 -5.47 -6.30 14.82
C THR A 215 -4.12 -5.61 14.79
N ALA A 216 -3.40 -5.70 15.92
CA ALA A 216 -2.08 -5.13 16.07
C ALA A 216 -0.98 -6.10 15.63
N TRP A 217 0.00 -5.60 14.88
CA TRP A 217 1.07 -6.37 14.27
C TRP A 217 2.45 -5.93 14.77
N THR A 218 3.26 -6.88 15.15
CA THR A 218 4.61 -6.63 15.71
C THR A 218 5.63 -6.25 14.65
N TRP A 219 5.48 -6.72 13.41
CA TRP A 219 6.46 -6.53 12.35
C TRP A 219 6.60 -5.09 11.83
N PHE A 220 5.70 -4.18 12.20
CA PHE A 220 5.84 -2.74 11.94
C PHE A 220 6.81 -2.04 12.88
N LEU A 221 7.21 -2.69 13.97
CA LEU A 221 8.22 -2.17 14.89
C LEU A 221 9.60 -2.66 14.46
N PRO A 222 10.66 -1.81 14.57
CA PRO A 222 12.03 -2.23 14.26
C PRO A 222 12.56 -3.27 15.22
#